data_57f3894d98909d703fe1637250d08b9a
#
_entry.id   57f3894d98909d703fe1637250d08b9a
#
_cell.length_a   1.000
_cell.length_b   1.000
_cell.length_c   1.000
_cell.angle_alpha   90.00
_cell.angle_beta   90.00
_cell.angle_gamma   90.00
#
_symmetry.space_group_name_H-M   'P 1'
#
loop_
_entity.id
_entity.type
_entity.pdbx_description
1 polymer ?
#
loop_
_entity_poly.entity_id
_entity_poly.type
_entity_poly.pdbx_seq_one_letter_code
_entity_poly.pdbx_strand_id
1 'polypeptide(L)'
;CACHTANDEQVLELPHETNGFGSDYAHPRFAAMLLRLGDLLDVDNGRFNMVAEEMIGGLPATSEAHKEKHEATTHLLITPEKIEFSSNCPNESSYLEARRFVTWLKDEIHFLTNNWVRIVPKGFQGFAPRFDESKLCINGVPDLEGLAGLRFEIKQKKAFEIIEGSSIYENKLVFIRELLQNAMDASKIQLWRDLCAGTYQAWIGEKAKRKLQNLQPYDLKEEIYRSYPIQIRLDTDENKVTKIEIEDRGTGITIDTFKRMCNVGVSPSGSDALKKEIQSMPKWLQPTAGFGIGLQSVFLVTDRFEIETNNGTEILTAVAYSSQNGGYLQIKKGGKRLFRGTTIRIYLKLPSTYTIRYASNSFYYWHFQYDPMDGQNCIEQMQLLDGFLENCGNSIFPINIESKEPAIGKQEVRHPIPVCEDFKEDEWKRYGDYRIKFKEECSQAEIWNEKDFVYAELSLRNKNRHRSEARFKGVKVKESVRFGEQCLDGSIDIYGFDTKCCLKLNRSNLTENGIHILELQCREFHDCYIN
;
A
#
# COMPACT_ATOMS: atom_id res chain seq x y z
N CYS A 1 9.65 -43.66 3.10
CA CYS A 1 10.21 -42.68 2.15
C CYS A 1 9.13 -41.94 1.37
N ALA A 2 8.07 -42.58 0.82
CA ALA A 2 7.03 -41.86 0.07
C ALA A 2 6.20 -40.87 0.90
N CYS A 3 6.14 -41.03 2.23
CA CYS A 3 5.27 -40.26 3.10
C CYS A 3 5.85 -38.91 3.57
N HIS A 4 7.17 -38.64 3.40
CA HIS A 4 7.76 -37.38 3.84
C HIS A 4 7.29 -36.17 3.00
N THR A 5 6.85 -36.40 1.76
CA THR A 5 6.26 -35.39 0.88
C THR A 5 4.73 -35.48 0.77
N ALA A 6 4.09 -36.39 1.51
CA ALA A 6 2.64 -36.53 1.51
C ALA A 6 1.97 -35.31 2.13
N ASN A 7 0.84 -34.85 1.56
CA ASN A 7 0.05 -33.78 2.17
C ASN A 7 -0.77 -34.29 3.37
N ASP A 8 -1.40 -33.40 4.11
CA ASP A 8 -2.15 -33.71 5.33
C ASP A 8 -3.28 -34.72 5.12
N GLU A 9 -3.99 -34.60 4.00
CA GLU A 9 -5.08 -35.52 3.65
C GLU A 9 -4.54 -36.93 3.39
N GLN A 10 -3.46 -37.05 2.63
CA GLN A 10 -2.81 -38.30 2.34
C GLN A 10 -2.29 -39.02 3.59
N VAL A 11 -1.77 -38.27 4.59
CA VAL A 11 -1.38 -38.85 5.88
C VAL A 11 -2.60 -39.41 6.61
N LEU A 12 -3.72 -38.69 6.61
CA LEU A 12 -4.96 -39.14 7.28
C LEU A 12 -5.71 -40.27 6.54
N GLU A 13 -5.44 -40.46 5.25
CA GLU A 13 -5.95 -41.61 4.45
C GLU A 13 -5.21 -42.92 4.76
N LEU A 14 -3.97 -42.85 5.28
CA LEU A 14 -3.24 -44.02 5.70
C LEU A 14 -4.02 -44.79 6.79
N PRO A 15 -3.92 -46.13 6.89
CA PRO A 15 -4.49 -46.87 7.99
C PRO A 15 -3.96 -46.39 9.34
N HIS A 16 -4.85 -46.25 10.34
CA HIS A 16 -4.41 -45.90 11.70
C HIS A 16 -3.57 -47.02 12.31
N GLU A 17 -4.03 -48.25 12.13
CA GLU A 17 -3.38 -49.50 12.50
C GLU A 17 -3.41 -50.46 11.33
N THR A 18 -2.37 -51.23 11.17
CA THR A 18 -2.33 -52.35 10.23
C THR A 18 -1.64 -53.54 10.90
N ASN A 19 -2.06 -54.76 10.58
CA ASN A 19 -1.46 -55.95 11.14
C ASN A 19 0.01 -56.04 10.72
N GLY A 20 0.88 -56.21 11.72
CA GLY A 20 2.29 -56.54 11.57
C GLY A 20 2.54 -58.03 11.53
N PHE A 21 3.70 -58.47 12.02
CA PHE A 21 4.03 -59.87 12.12
C PHE A 21 3.62 -60.44 13.50
N GLY A 22 2.85 -61.51 13.53
CA GLY A 22 2.36 -62.09 14.78
C GLY A 22 1.30 -61.24 15.47
N SER A 23 1.55 -60.82 16.70
CA SER A 23 0.68 -59.95 17.50
C SER A 23 0.99 -58.46 17.35
N ASP A 24 1.99 -58.11 16.53
CA ASP A 24 2.43 -56.75 16.40
C ASP A 24 1.53 -55.95 15.45
N TYR A 25 1.42 -54.66 15.72
CA TYR A 25 0.70 -53.70 14.89
C TYR A 25 1.66 -52.59 14.41
N ALA A 26 1.55 -52.23 13.15
CA ALA A 26 2.19 -51.05 12.61
C ALA A 26 1.21 -49.87 12.63
N HIS A 27 1.73 -48.65 12.81
CA HIS A 27 0.95 -47.43 12.85
C HIS A 27 1.38 -46.50 11.71
N PRO A 28 0.90 -46.69 10.47
CA PRO A 28 1.39 -45.96 9.29
C PRO A 28 1.25 -44.43 9.40
N ARG A 29 0.14 -43.94 9.97
CA ARG A 29 -0.06 -42.49 10.17
C ARG A 29 1.00 -41.91 11.10
N PHE A 30 1.25 -42.56 12.21
CA PHE A 30 2.24 -42.16 13.20
C PHE A 30 3.67 -42.17 12.63
N ALA A 31 4.00 -43.25 11.91
CA ALA A 31 5.29 -43.37 11.23
C ALA A 31 5.48 -42.28 10.15
N ALA A 32 4.45 -41.99 9.35
CA ALA A 32 4.48 -40.94 8.36
C ALA A 32 4.70 -39.56 8.99
N MET A 33 4.00 -39.28 10.11
CA MET A 33 4.14 -38.02 10.83
C MET A 33 5.50 -37.87 11.46
N LEU A 34 6.06 -38.91 12.06
CA LEU A 34 7.43 -38.89 12.60
C LEU A 34 8.48 -38.66 11.52
N LEU A 35 8.30 -39.25 10.32
CA LEU A 35 9.20 -39.03 9.20
C LEU A 35 9.12 -37.59 8.69
N ARG A 36 7.94 -37.02 8.56
CA ARG A 36 7.74 -35.62 8.14
C ARG A 36 8.39 -34.66 9.13
N LEU A 37 8.09 -34.83 10.43
CA LEU A 37 8.63 -33.98 11.48
C LEU A 37 10.14 -34.15 11.63
N GLY A 38 10.64 -35.37 11.54
CA GLY A 38 12.08 -35.67 11.62
C GLY A 38 12.87 -35.08 10.46
N ASP A 39 12.36 -35.18 9.23
CA ASP A 39 12.99 -34.55 8.06
C ASP A 39 13.01 -33.03 8.17
N LEU A 40 11.91 -32.43 8.65
CA LEU A 40 11.83 -31.00 8.87
C LEU A 40 12.79 -30.50 9.96
N LEU A 41 12.99 -31.28 11.04
CA LEU A 41 13.87 -30.95 12.16
C LEU A 41 15.35 -31.31 11.93
N ASP A 42 15.68 -31.92 10.79
CA ASP A 42 17.06 -32.21 10.40
C ASP A 42 17.75 -30.93 9.89
N VAL A 43 18.20 -30.11 10.82
CA VAL A 43 18.91 -28.83 10.55
C VAL A 43 20.41 -28.96 10.80
N ASP A 44 20.99 -30.16 10.64
CA ASP A 44 22.41 -30.41 10.86
C ASP A 44 23.30 -29.72 9.79
N ASN A 45 24.30 -28.96 10.27
CA ASN A 45 25.29 -28.27 9.42
C ASN A 45 26.23 -29.23 8.69
N GLY A 46 26.41 -30.45 9.20
CA GLY A 46 27.22 -31.51 8.57
C GLY A 46 26.64 -32.04 7.25
N ARG A 47 25.43 -31.65 6.90
CA ARG A 47 24.72 -32.10 5.69
C ARG A 47 25.32 -31.56 4.39
N PHE A 48 26.00 -30.40 4.44
CA PHE A 48 26.61 -29.78 3.26
C PHE A 48 28.07 -30.16 3.12
N ASN A 49 28.41 -30.89 2.05
CA ASN A 49 29.76 -31.32 1.78
C ASN A 49 30.49 -30.22 0.99
N MET A 50 31.37 -29.48 1.65
CA MET A 50 32.17 -28.39 1.06
C MET A 50 32.99 -28.83 -0.17
N VAL A 51 33.49 -30.05 -0.17
CA VAL A 51 34.29 -30.58 -1.31
C VAL A 51 33.41 -30.81 -2.54
N ALA A 52 32.17 -31.29 -2.33
CA ALA A 52 31.21 -31.47 -3.41
C ALA A 52 30.74 -30.11 -3.98
N GLU A 53 30.58 -29.11 -3.12
CA GLU A 53 30.19 -27.74 -3.48
C GLU A 53 31.25 -27.06 -4.36
N GLU A 54 32.53 -27.19 -3.99
CA GLU A 54 33.67 -26.70 -4.80
C GLU A 54 33.73 -27.39 -6.17
N MET A 55 33.43 -28.68 -6.24
CA MET A 55 33.43 -29.43 -7.50
C MET A 55 32.31 -29.02 -8.47
N ILE A 56 31.18 -28.51 -7.94
CA ILE A 56 30.03 -28.08 -8.75
C ILE A 56 30.17 -26.63 -9.23
N GLY A 57 31.14 -25.87 -8.68
CA GLY A 57 31.36 -24.47 -9.05
C GLY A 57 30.41 -23.46 -8.39
N GLY A 58 29.86 -23.82 -7.25
CA GLY A 58 28.97 -22.99 -6.44
C GLY A 58 27.49 -23.46 -6.46
N LEU A 59 26.74 -23.07 -5.43
CA LEU A 59 25.33 -23.40 -5.31
C LEU A 59 24.45 -22.31 -5.99
N PRO A 60 23.27 -22.67 -6.54
CA PRO A 60 22.26 -21.68 -6.88
C PRO A 60 21.89 -20.83 -5.66
N ALA A 61 21.53 -19.55 -5.87
CA ALA A 61 21.25 -18.59 -4.80
C ALA A 61 20.21 -19.09 -3.76
N THR A 62 19.21 -19.83 -4.21
CA THR A 62 18.20 -20.45 -3.32
C THR A 62 18.78 -21.56 -2.45
N SER A 63 19.68 -22.37 -2.99
CA SER A 63 20.35 -23.44 -2.25
C SER A 63 21.38 -22.89 -1.28
N GLU A 64 22.05 -21.80 -1.65
CA GLU A 64 22.97 -21.07 -0.78
C GLU A 64 22.25 -20.44 0.41
N ALA A 65 21.13 -19.76 0.19
CA ALA A 65 20.29 -19.23 1.28
C ALA A 65 19.79 -20.33 2.22
N HIS A 66 19.47 -21.51 1.68
CA HIS A 66 19.06 -22.66 2.49
C HIS A 66 20.21 -23.19 3.35
N LYS A 67 21.43 -23.30 2.79
CA LYS A 67 22.65 -23.67 3.52
C LYS A 67 22.94 -22.66 4.62
N GLU A 68 22.99 -21.38 4.29
CA GLU A 68 23.22 -20.29 5.24
C GLU A 68 22.19 -20.30 6.40
N LYS A 69 20.94 -20.65 6.14
CA LYS A 69 19.91 -20.83 7.18
C LYS A 69 20.34 -21.91 8.19
N HIS A 70 20.87 -23.04 7.73
CA HIS A 70 21.35 -24.10 8.63
C HIS A 70 22.55 -23.61 9.44
N GLU A 71 23.53 -22.96 8.81
CA GLU A 71 24.71 -22.40 9.46
C GLU A 71 24.34 -21.29 10.46
N ALA A 72 23.30 -20.54 10.18
CA ALA A 72 22.78 -19.46 11.03
C ALA A 72 21.99 -19.94 12.25
N THR A 73 21.68 -21.24 12.35
CA THR A 73 20.94 -21.80 13.49
C THR A 73 21.78 -21.71 14.75
N THR A 74 21.32 -20.95 15.74
CA THR A 74 22.01 -20.72 17.01
C THR A 74 21.48 -21.58 18.15
N HIS A 75 20.25 -22.06 18.03
CA HIS A 75 19.62 -22.89 19.04
C HIS A 75 18.54 -23.77 18.41
N LEU A 76 18.57 -25.05 18.74
CA LEU A 76 17.52 -26.02 18.45
C LEU A 76 17.38 -26.95 19.67
N LEU A 77 16.22 -26.93 20.32
CA LEU A 77 15.87 -27.83 21.40
C LEU A 77 14.64 -28.64 21.03
N ILE A 78 14.74 -29.95 21.08
CA ILE A 78 13.64 -30.87 20.82
C ILE A 78 13.42 -31.70 22.08
N THR A 79 12.28 -31.53 22.73
CA THR A 79 11.83 -32.32 23.87
C THR A 79 10.43 -32.88 23.60
N PRO A 80 9.95 -33.84 24.39
CA PRO A 80 8.56 -34.32 24.25
C PRO A 80 7.52 -33.22 24.45
N GLU A 81 7.83 -32.17 25.19
CA GLU A 81 6.91 -31.09 25.54
C GLU A 81 6.98 -29.89 24.59
N LYS A 82 8.18 -29.61 24.04
CA LYS A 82 8.41 -28.40 23.24
C LYS A 82 9.53 -28.56 22.23
N ILE A 83 9.42 -27.75 21.18
CA ILE A 83 10.47 -27.51 20.19
C ILE A 83 10.79 -26.01 20.23
N GLU A 84 12.06 -25.67 20.39
CA GLU A 84 12.57 -24.29 20.35
C GLU A 84 13.57 -24.18 19.20
N PHE A 85 13.51 -23.06 18.47
CA PHE A 85 14.42 -22.76 17.38
C PHE A 85 14.85 -21.29 17.44
N SER A 86 16.12 -20.99 17.22
CA SER A 86 16.62 -19.63 17.07
C SER A 86 17.69 -19.57 15.99
N SER A 87 17.75 -18.46 15.28
CA SER A 87 18.68 -18.27 14.18
C SER A 87 19.18 -16.82 14.12
N ASN A 88 20.45 -16.64 13.77
CA ASN A 88 21.04 -15.33 13.50
C ASN A 88 21.58 -15.30 12.06
N CYS A 89 20.75 -14.89 11.13
CA CYS A 89 21.04 -14.95 9.70
C CYS A 89 22.00 -13.84 9.27
N PRO A 90 22.98 -14.13 8.40
CA PRO A 90 23.95 -13.14 7.93
C PRO A 90 23.34 -12.15 6.92
N ASN A 91 22.26 -12.51 6.25
CA ASN A 91 21.61 -11.71 5.21
C ASN A 91 20.10 -11.95 5.17
N GLU A 92 19.41 -11.17 4.32
CA GLU A 92 17.96 -11.26 4.14
C GLU A 92 17.50 -12.59 3.53
N SER A 93 18.26 -13.15 2.60
CA SER A 93 17.89 -14.39 1.91
C SER A 93 17.85 -15.57 2.86
N SER A 94 18.88 -15.74 3.70
CA SER A 94 18.92 -16.79 4.74
C SER A 94 17.89 -16.55 5.82
N TYR A 95 17.57 -15.28 6.16
CA TYR A 95 16.50 -14.93 7.08
C TYR A 95 15.12 -15.33 6.52
N LEU A 96 14.84 -15.08 5.25
CA LEU A 96 13.59 -15.50 4.62
C LEU A 96 13.44 -17.03 4.63
N GLU A 97 14.52 -17.76 4.38
CA GLU A 97 14.50 -19.23 4.49
C GLU A 97 14.28 -19.71 5.94
N ALA A 98 14.89 -19.05 6.92
CA ALA A 98 14.61 -19.35 8.33
C ALA A 98 13.14 -19.07 8.70
N ARG A 99 12.56 -18.01 8.17
CA ARG A 99 11.13 -17.69 8.34
C ARG A 99 10.21 -18.72 7.70
N ARG A 100 10.52 -19.17 6.47
CA ARG A 100 9.76 -20.25 5.81
C ARG A 100 9.81 -21.53 6.62
N PHE A 101 10.99 -21.88 7.11
CA PHE A 101 11.19 -23.04 7.97
C PHE A 101 10.34 -22.96 9.25
N VAL A 102 10.37 -21.85 9.98
CA VAL A 102 9.57 -21.65 11.19
C VAL A 102 8.07 -21.74 10.89
N THR A 103 7.62 -21.17 9.77
CA THR A 103 6.22 -21.27 9.36
C THR A 103 5.83 -22.72 9.10
N TRP A 104 6.60 -23.42 8.33
CA TRP A 104 6.37 -24.83 7.99
C TRP A 104 6.35 -25.71 9.25
N LEU A 105 7.28 -25.49 10.16
CA LEU A 105 7.32 -26.20 11.44
C LEU A 105 6.06 -25.92 12.31
N LYS A 106 5.60 -24.68 12.35
CA LYS A 106 4.35 -24.30 13.03
C LYS A 106 3.14 -25.00 12.42
N ASP A 107 3.03 -25.02 11.12
CA ASP A 107 1.91 -25.65 10.41
C ASP A 107 1.90 -27.16 10.65
N GLU A 108 3.07 -27.81 10.63
CA GLU A 108 3.23 -29.24 10.89
C GLU A 108 2.84 -29.61 12.32
N ILE A 109 3.28 -28.84 13.31
CA ILE A 109 2.92 -29.05 14.72
C ILE A 109 1.44 -28.78 14.96
N HIS A 110 0.89 -27.76 14.30
CA HIS A 110 -0.54 -27.47 14.38
C HIS A 110 -1.40 -28.61 13.79
N PHE A 111 -1.00 -29.13 12.63
CA PHE A 111 -1.64 -30.31 12.05
C PHE A 111 -1.57 -31.50 12.99
N LEU A 112 -0.41 -31.81 13.54
CA LEU A 112 -0.21 -32.89 14.50
C LEU A 112 -1.09 -32.72 15.74
N THR A 113 -1.12 -31.50 16.31
CA THR A 113 -1.92 -31.18 17.50
C THR A 113 -3.40 -31.39 17.26
N ASN A 114 -3.92 -30.89 16.14
CA ASN A 114 -5.35 -31.01 15.78
C ASN A 114 -5.79 -32.45 15.49
N ASN A 115 -4.86 -33.29 15.06
CA ASN A 115 -5.15 -34.66 14.68
C ASN A 115 -4.49 -35.71 15.61
N TRP A 116 -4.02 -35.31 16.80
CA TRP A 116 -3.25 -36.13 17.71
C TRP A 116 -3.87 -37.53 17.90
N VAL A 117 -5.13 -37.58 18.34
CA VAL A 117 -5.86 -38.84 18.60
C VAL A 117 -6.05 -39.68 17.33
N ARG A 118 -6.07 -39.05 16.15
CA ARG A 118 -6.23 -39.73 14.84
C ARG A 118 -4.93 -40.30 14.30
N ILE A 119 -3.78 -39.82 14.81
CA ILE A 119 -2.44 -40.10 14.29
C ILE A 119 -1.70 -41.08 15.20
N VAL A 120 -1.72 -40.86 16.52
CA VAL A 120 -0.96 -41.65 17.46
C VAL A 120 -1.58 -43.01 17.76
N PRO A 121 -0.77 -44.02 18.14
CA PRO A 121 -1.27 -45.33 18.55
C PRO A 121 -2.27 -45.24 19.71
N LYS A 122 -3.26 -46.13 19.74
CA LYS A 122 -4.19 -46.24 20.86
C LYS A 122 -3.44 -46.54 22.14
N GLY A 123 -3.73 -45.79 23.21
CA GLY A 123 -3.05 -45.93 24.49
C GLY A 123 -1.73 -45.20 24.61
N PHE A 124 -1.29 -44.47 23.56
CA PHE A 124 -0.14 -43.61 23.65
C PHE A 124 -0.42 -42.46 24.64
N GLN A 125 0.40 -42.39 25.69
CA GLN A 125 0.28 -41.33 26.71
C GLN A 125 1.21 -40.19 26.35
N GLY A 126 0.67 -39.01 26.12
CA GLY A 126 1.43 -37.81 25.78
C GLY A 126 0.61 -36.83 24.96
N PHE A 127 1.22 -35.69 24.65
CA PHE A 127 0.63 -34.64 23.85
C PHE A 127 1.60 -34.25 22.73
N ALA A 128 1.08 -33.62 21.69
CA ALA A 128 1.92 -33.02 20.67
C ALA A 128 2.84 -31.96 21.31
N PRO A 129 4.12 -31.90 20.93
CA PRO A 129 5.02 -30.86 21.43
C PRO A 129 4.53 -29.47 21.06
N ARG A 130 4.77 -28.48 21.90
CA ARG A 130 4.51 -27.09 21.57
C ARG A 130 5.69 -26.52 20.80
N PHE A 131 5.41 -25.62 19.89
CA PHE A 131 6.47 -24.81 19.30
C PHE A 131 6.53 -23.48 20.03
N ASP A 132 7.64 -23.24 20.73
CA ASP A 132 7.90 -21.98 21.39
C ASP A 132 8.50 -20.99 20.39
N GLU A 133 8.03 -19.74 20.43
CA GLU A 133 8.39 -18.72 19.45
C GLU A 133 9.90 -18.46 19.44
N SER A 134 10.50 -18.68 18.28
CA SER A 134 11.93 -18.59 18.07
C SER A 134 12.39 -17.14 17.88
N LYS A 135 13.59 -16.86 18.36
CA LYS A 135 14.28 -15.59 18.06
C LYS A 135 14.96 -15.70 16.71
N LEU A 136 14.43 -14.99 15.73
CA LEU A 136 15.09 -14.82 14.44
C LEU A 136 15.74 -13.44 14.36
N CYS A 137 17.02 -13.43 14.00
CA CYS A 137 17.83 -12.22 13.90
C CYS A 137 18.42 -12.09 12.48
N ILE A 138 18.67 -10.85 12.05
CA ILE A 138 19.58 -10.54 10.95
C ILE A 138 20.75 -9.75 11.52
N ASN A 139 21.97 -10.26 11.39
CA ASN A 139 23.18 -9.60 11.90
C ASN A 139 23.03 -9.18 13.39
N GLY A 140 22.47 -10.04 14.20
CA GLY A 140 22.26 -9.80 15.63
C GLY A 140 21.09 -8.85 15.97
N VAL A 141 20.36 -8.36 14.98
CA VAL A 141 19.19 -7.51 15.18
C VAL A 141 17.92 -8.38 15.16
N PRO A 142 17.25 -8.57 16.29
CA PRO A 142 16.03 -9.37 16.36
C PRO A 142 14.83 -8.63 15.75
N ASP A 143 13.84 -9.40 15.30
CA ASP A 143 12.51 -8.85 15.08
C ASP A 143 11.94 -8.24 16.37
N LEU A 144 11.05 -7.28 16.23
CA LEU A 144 10.36 -6.70 17.38
C LEU A 144 9.51 -7.77 18.08
N GLU A 145 9.65 -7.89 19.42
CA GLU A 145 8.93 -8.88 20.21
C GLU A 145 7.41 -8.82 19.95
N GLY A 146 6.79 -9.98 19.80
CA GLY A 146 5.35 -10.12 19.51
C GLY A 146 4.94 -9.79 18.09
N LEU A 147 5.86 -9.41 17.20
CA LEU A 147 5.60 -9.11 15.80
C LEU A 147 6.24 -10.13 14.84
N ALA A 148 6.94 -11.11 15.38
CA ALA A 148 7.47 -12.22 14.63
C ALA A 148 6.33 -12.95 13.90
N GLY A 149 6.45 -13.08 12.57
CA GLY A 149 5.44 -13.77 11.75
C GLY A 149 4.31 -12.89 11.19
N LEU A 150 4.41 -11.56 11.28
CA LEU A 150 3.51 -10.69 10.51
C LEU A 150 3.66 -10.96 9.02
N ARG A 151 2.55 -11.25 8.35
CA ARG A 151 2.47 -11.50 6.91
C ARG A 151 1.23 -10.84 6.32
N PHE A 152 1.31 -10.58 5.02
CA PHE A 152 0.15 -10.11 4.28
C PHE A 152 -0.79 -11.29 4.01
N GLU A 153 -1.98 -11.24 4.58
CA GLU A 153 -3.00 -12.28 4.42
C GLU A 153 -4.23 -11.70 3.71
N ILE A 154 -4.81 -12.48 2.83
CA ILE A 154 -6.10 -12.17 2.22
C ILE A 154 -7.17 -12.95 2.97
N LYS A 155 -8.09 -12.24 3.63
CA LYS A 155 -9.27 -12.91 4.19
C LYS A 155 -10.11 -13.48 3.07
N GLN A 156 -10.49 -14.76 3.18
CA GLN A 156 -11.15 -15.55 2.13
C GLN A 156 -12.36 -14.81 1.52
N LYS A 157 -13.22 -14.20 2.34
CA LYS A 157 -14.36 -13.42 1.87
C LYS A 157 -13.93 -12.24 0.98
N LYS A 158 -12.84 -11.54 1.35
CA LYS A 158 -12.31 -10.43 0.57
C LYS A 158 -11.56 -10.88 -0.68
N ALA A 159 -10.90 -12.03 -0.65
CA ALA A 159 -10.32 -12.63 -1.83
C ALA A 159 -11.39 -12.93 -2.89
N PHE A 160 -12.53 -13.46 -2.48
CA PHE A 160 -13.65 -13.68 -3.39
C PHE A 160 -14.23 -12.39 -3.95
N GLU A 161 -14.45 -11.35 -3.13
CA GLU A 161 -14.91 -10.04 -3.60
C GLU A 161 -13.93 -9.43 -4.62
N ILE A 162 -12.64 -9.68 -4.44
CA ILE A 162 -11.56 -9.22 -5.34
C ILE A 162 -11.56 -10.00 -6.65
N ILE A 163 -11.72 -11.32 -6.59
CA ILE A 163 -11.74 -12.23 -7.75
C ILE A 163 -13.00 -12.03 -8.58
N GLU A 164 -14.18 -11.89 -7.94
CA GLU A 164 -15.45 -11.63 -8.62
C GLU A 164 -15.49 -10.26 -9.31
N GLY A 165 -14.73 -9.28 -8.78
CA GLY A 165 -14.60 -7.94 -9.38
C GLY A 165 -13.68 -7.85 -10.61
N SER A 166 -13.13 -8.94 -11.10
CA SER A 166 -12.22 -9.15 -12.24
C SER A 166 -11.35 -7.94 -12.66
N SER A 167 -10.04 -8.13 -12.73
CA SER A 167 -9.02 -7.16 -13.18
C SER A 167 -8.91 -5.87 -12.35
N ILE A 168 -8.58 -6.02 -11.06
CA ILE A 168 -8.42 -4.86 -10.16
C ILE A 168 -7.32 -3.91 -10.66
N TYR A 169 -6.31 -4.43 -11.29
CA TYR A 169 -5.16 -3.64 -11.73
C TYR A 169 -4.80 -3.91 -13.19
N GLU A 170 -5.38 -3.12 -14.08
CA GLU A 170 -5.02 -3.14 -15.51
C GLU A 170 -3.62 -2.56 -15.77
N ASN A 171 -3.10 -1.75 -14.85
CA ASN A 171 -1.81 -1.06 -14.99
C ASN A 171 -0.91 -1.33 -13.78
N LYS A 172 0.35 -1.69 -14.04
CA LYS A 172 1.38 -1.87 -12.99
C LYS A 172 1.68 -0.59 -12.22
N LEU A 173 1.41 0.59 -12.78
CA LEU A 173 1.64 1.90 -12.14
C LEU A 173 0.55 2.29 -11.12
N VAL A 174 -0.44 1.45 -10.89
CA VAL A 174 -1.49 1.72 -9.90
C VAL A 174 -0.94 1.97 -8.49
N PHE A 175 0.22 1.40 -8.16
CA PHE A 175 0.88 1.63 -6.88
C PHE A 175 1.18 3.12 -6.62
N ILE A 176 1.47 3.90 -7.66
CA ILE A 176 1.70 5.35 -7.56
C ILE A 176 0.47 6.03 -6.96
N ARG A 177 -0.69 5.78 -7.54
CA ARG A 177 -1.96 6.33 -7.06
C ARG A 177 -2.25 5.92 -5.62
N GLU A 178 -2.09 4.64 -5.30
CA GLU A 178 -2.37 4.11 -3.97
C GLU A 178 -1.44 4.71 -2.91
N LEU A 179 -0.16 4.88 -3.20
CA LEU A 179 0.80 5.47 -2.28
C LEU A 179 0.55 6.97 -2.08
N LEU A 180 0.26 7.71 -3.15
CA LEU A 180 -0.08 9.13 -3.06
C LEU A 180 -1.35 9.34 -2.23
N GLN A 181 -2.37 8.51 -2.45
CA GLN A 181 -3.59 8.57 -1.65
C GLN A 181 -3.35 8.28 -0.17
N ASN A 182 -2.53 7.26 0.13
CA ASN A 182 -2.19 6.95 1.51
C ASN A 182 -1.45 8.13 2.18
N ALA A 183 -0.54 8.79 1.45
CA ALA A 183 0.18 9.97 1.93
C ALA A 183 -0.77 11.16 2.15
N MET A 184 -1.67 11.42 1.21
CA MET A 184 -2.70 12.46 1.34
C MET A 184 -3.65 12.18 2.50
N ASP A 185 -4.14 10.96 2.62
CA ASP A 185 -5.09 10.57 3.66
C ASP A 185 -4.47 10.64 5.07
N ALA A 186 -3.22 10.22 5.22
CA ALA A 186 -2.47 10.37 6.47
C ALA A 186 -2.28 11.85 6.84
N SER A 187 -1.99 12.69 5.84
CA SER A 187 -1.83 14.14 6.02
C SER A 187 -3.16 14.84 6.36
N LYS A 188 -4.28 14.43 5.75
CA LYS A 188 -5.62 14.94 6.09
C LYS A 188 -5.98 14.64 7.55
N ILE A 189 -5.76 13.40 8.01
CA ILE A 189 -6.03 13.03 9.39
C ILE A 189 -5.12 13.80 10.35
N GLN A 190 -3.84 14.00 10.01
CA GLN A 190 -2.92 14.76 10.86
C GLN A 190 -3.32 16.23 10.92
N LEU A 191 -3.65 16.85 9.80
CA LEU A 191 -4.17 18.22 9.76
C LEU A 191 -5.40 18.37 10.67
N TRP A 192 -6.34 17.42 10.60
CA TRP A 192 -7.52 17.43 11.48
C TRP A 192 -7.14 17.38 12.96
N ARG A 193 -6.21 16.50 13.33
CA ARG A 193 -5.71 16.40 14.71
C ARG A 193 -5.08 17.69 15.20
N ASP A 194 -4.28 18.32 14.36
CA ASP A 194 -3.60 19.60 14.66
C ASP A 194 -4.61 20.75 14.76
N LEU A 195 -5.66 20.76 13.94
CA LEU A 195 -6.78 21.70 14.06
C LEU A 195 -7.54 21.52 15.38
N CYS A 196 -7.87 20.28 15.75
CA CYS A 196 -8.54 19.95 17.02
C CYS A 196 -7.68 20.27 18.24
N ALA A 197 -6.36 20.11 18.12
CA ALA A 197 -5.39 20.45 19.16
C ALA A 197 -5.17 21.97 19.29
N GLY A 198 -5.71 22.78 18.36
CA GLY A 198 -5.55 24.23 18.37
C GLY A 198 -4.20 24.73 17.85
N THR A 199 -3.41 23.89 17.19
CA THR A 199 -2.07 24.23 16.65
C THR A 199 -2.14 25.47 15.73
N TYR A 200 -3.21 25.58 14.94
CA TYR A 200 -3.41 26.67 13.98
C TYR A 200 -4.45 27.70 14.43
N GLN A 201 -4.78 27.78 15.72
CA GLN A 201 -5.85 28.64 16.22
C GLN A 201 -5.67 30.12 15.85
N ALA A 202 -4.43 30.60 15.83
CA ALA A 202 -4.11 31.98 15.44
C ALA A 202 -4.29 32.25 13.93
N TRP A 203 -4.34 31.21 13.10
CA TRP A 203 -4.36 31.27 11.64
C TRP A 203 -5.75 31.00 11.06
N ILE A 204 -6.66 30.44 11.87
CA ILE A 204 -8.04 30.20 11.47
C ILE A 204 -8.85 31.46 11.70
N GLY A 205 -9.61 31.90 10.69
CA GLY A 205 -10.49 33.06 10.81
C GLY A 205 -11.54 32.91 11.92
N GLU A 206 -12.03 34.02 12.48
CA GLU A 206 -12.98 33.98 13.60
C GLU A 206 -14.28 33.21 13.30
N LYS A 207 -14.71 33.20 12.03
CA LYS A 207 -15.89 32.45 11.57
C LYS A 207 -15.70 30.94 11.68
N ALA A 208 -14.48 30.43 11.48
CA ALA A 208 -14.14 29.02 11.55
C ALA A 208 -13.91 28.51 12.99
N LYS A 209 -13.57 29.39 13.93
CA LYS A 209 -13.35 29.04 15.35
C LYS A 209 -14.56 28.42 16.03
N ARG A 210 -15.78 28.61 15.50
CA ARG A 210 -17.02 28.19 16.16
C ARG A 210 -17.49 26.77 15.86
N LYS A 211 -17.15 26.18 14.70
CA LYS A 211 -17.53 24.80 14.31
C LYS A 211 -16.52 24.23 13.32
N LEU A 212 -15.47 23.57 13.81
CA LEU A 212 -14.44 22.92 12.98
C LEU A 212 -15.03 21.96 11.94
N GLN A 213 -16.16 21.33 12.23
CA GLN A 213 -16.83 20.39 11.31
C GLN A 213 -17.40 21.05 10.04
N ASN A 214 -17.60 22.36 10.06
CA ASN A 214 -18.15 23.13 8.93
C ASN A 214 -17.07 23.94 8.20
N LEU A 215 -15.78 23.63 8.44
CA LEU A 215 -14.68 24.28 7.76
C LEU A 215 -14.77 24.07 6.25
N GLN A 216 -14.59 25.16 5.53
CA GLN A 216 -14.34 25.16 4.09
C GLN A 216 -12.85 25.15 3.82
N PRO A 217 -12.38 24.67 2.65
CA PRO A 217 -10.95 24.69 2.32
C PRO A 217 -10.32 26.09 2.41
N TYR A 218 -11.05 27.13 2.01
CA TYR A 218 -10.58 28.50 2.02
C TYR A 218 -10.60 29.18 3.40
N ASP A 219 -11.13 28.52 4.43
CA ASP A 219 -11.01 29.00 5.82
C ASP A 219 -9.60 28.79 6.38
N LEU A 220 -8.81 27.93 5.75
CA LEU A 220 -7.42 27.64 6.12
C LEU A 220 -6.46 28.39 5.21
N LYS A 221 -5.43 29.01 5.80
CA LYS A 221 -4.37 29.67 5.06
C LYS A 221 -3.49 28.65 4.31
N GLU A 222 -2.91 29.07 3.19
CA GLU A 222 -2.03 28.23 2.36
C GLU A 222 -0.85 27.66 3.14
N GLU A 223 -0.27 28.41 4.08
CA GLU A 223 0.86 27.98 4.90
C GLU A 223 0.52 26.75 5.76
N ILE A 224 -0.77 26.59 6.13
CA ILE A 224 -1.23 25.40 6.84
C ILE A 224 -1.10 24.16 5.93
N TYR A 225 -1.55 24.26 4.68
CA TYR A 225 -1.40 23.18 3.72
C TYR A 225 0.06 22.90 3.38
N ARG A 226 0.88 23.95 3.25
CA ARG A 226 2.33 23.85 3.02
C ARG A 226 3.08 23.18 4.17
N SER A 227 2.48 23.07 5.35
CA SER A 227 3.06 22.34 6.48
C SER A 227 3.01 20.80 6.31
N TYR A 228 2.22 20.31 5.35
CA TYR A 228 2.06 18.88 5.05
C TYR A 228 2.48 18.53 3.60
N PRO A 229 3.68 18.88 3.16
CA PRO A 229 4.12 18.58 1.81
C PRO A 229 4.29 17.08 1.61
N ILE A 230 3.97 16.61 0.43
CA ILE A 230 4.32 15.27 -0.04
C ILE A 230 5.53 15.42 -0.94
N GLN A 231 6.62 14.74 -0.60
CA GLN A 231 7.88 14.79 -1.35
C GLN A 231 8.05 13.48 -2.11
N ILE A 232 8.28 13.57 -3.40
CA ILE A 232 8.58 12.44 -4.27
C ILE A 232 9.98 12.65 -4.81
N ARG A 233 10.88 11.68 -4.59
CA ARG A 233 12.25 11.70 -5.11
C ARG A 233 12.48 10.50 -5.99
N LEU A 234 12.98 10.76 -7.20
CA LEU A 234 13.38 9.77 -8.18
C LEU A 234 14.89 9.85 -8.35
N ASP A 235 15.60 8.76 -8.08
CA ASP A 235 17.05 8.69 -8.19
C ASP A 235 17.45 7.35 -8.82
N THR A 236 18.27 7.40 -9.86
CA THR A 236 18.77 6.19 -10.52
C THR A 236 20.26 6.05 -10.26
N ASP A 237 20.68 4.89 -9.78
CA ASP A 237 22.07 4.59 -9.49
C ASP A 237 22.84 4.15 -10.76
N GLU A 238 24.16 3.94 -10.62
CA GLU A 238 25.05 3.47 -11.69
C GLU A 238 24.67 2.07 -12.22
N ASN A 239 23.99 1.26 -11.41
CA ASN A 239 23.49 -0.08 -11.77
C ASN A 239 22.11 -0.04 -12.43
N LYS A 240 21.62 1.17 -12.76
CA LYS A 240 20.30 1.41 -13.37
C LYS A 240 19.13 0.93 -12.49
N VAL A 241 19.29 1.01 -11.19
CA VAL A 241 18.20 0.81 -10.23
C VAL A 241 17.63 2.18 -9.90
N THR A 242 16.35 2.37 -10.18
CA THR A 242 15.62 3.59 -9.81
C THR A 242 15.03 3.42 -8.42
N LYS A 243 15.48 4.28 -7.51
CA LYS A 243 14.88 4.47 -6.19
C LYS A 243 13.74 5.48 -6.31
N ILE A 244 12.55 5.07 -5.91
CA ILE A 244 11.40 5.94 -5.71
C ILE A 244 11.25 6.14 -4.22
N GLU A 245 11.23 7.38 -3.76
CA GLU A 245 10.99 7.73 -2.36
C GLU A 245 9.78 8.65 -2.29
N ILE A 246 8.77 8.25 -1.52
CA ILE A 246 7.55 9.04 -1.27
C ILE A 246 7.51 9.32 0.22
N GLU A 247 7.52 10.59 0.58
CA GLU A 247 7.55 11.09 1.95
C GLU A 247 6.32 11.96 2.22
N ASP A 248 5.60 11.69 3.31
CA ASP A 248 4.50 12.51 3.83
C ASP A 248 4.80 13.10 5.21
N ARG A 249 3.99 14.04 5.63
CA ARG A 249 3.96 14.65 6.98
C ARG A 249 2.69 14.29 7.75
N GLY A 250 2.12 13.12 7.44
CA GLY A 250 0.89 12.64 8.03
C GLY A 250 1.05 12.04 9.43
N THR A 251 0.09 11.20 9.80
CA THR A 251 0.00 10.59 11.15
C THR A 251 1.16 9.66 11.49
N GLY A 252 1.89 9.15 10.49
CA GLY A 252 2.78 8.01 10.65
C GLY A 252 2.01 6.70 10.88
N ILE A 253 2.76 5.62 11.00
CA ILE A 253 2.23 4.25 11.13
C ILE A 253 2.58 3.73 12.53
N THR A 254 1.57 3.23 13.26
CA THR A 254 1.75 2.54 14.54
C THR A 254 1.91 1.04 14.33
N ILE A 255 2.43 0.34 15.32
CA ILE A 255 2.53 -1.13 15.32
C ILE A 255 1.16 -1.77 15.06
N ASP A 256 0.09 -1.26 15.69
CA ASP A 256 -1.27 -1.78 15.46
C ASP A 256 -1.77 -1.51 14.04
N THR A 257 -1.34 -0.42 13.42
CA THR A 257 -1.63 -0.16 12.01
C THR A 257 -0.88 -1.14 11.12
N PHE A 258 0.40 -1.44 11.39
CA PHE A 258 1.15 -2.47 10.68
C PHE A 258 0.47 -3.84 10.77
N LYS A 259 0.03 -4.26 11.97
CA LYS A 259 -0.73 -5.52 12.14
C LYS A 259 -1.99 -5.58 11.26
N ARG A 260 -2.72 -4.46 11.16
CA ARG A 260 -3.92 -4.37 10.30
C ARG A 260 -3.58 -4.36 8.82
N MET A 261 -2.49 -3.70 8.42
CA MET A 261 -2.04 -3.66 7.02
C MET A 261 -1.65 -5.04 6.48
N CYS A 262 -1.19 -5.96 7.34
CA CYS A 262 -0.90 -7.33 6.96
C CYS A 262 -2.16 -8.14 6.60
N ASN A 263 -3.33 -7.71 7.09
CA ASN A 263 -4.61 -8.36 6.79
C ASN A 263 -5.28 -7.68 5.60
N VAL A 264 -5.12 -8.22 4.41
CA VAL A 264 -5.73 -7.69 3.17
C VAL A 264 -7.25 -7.60 3.30
N GLY A 265 -7.80 -6.44 2.90
CA GLY A 265 -9.24 -6.15 3.02
C GLY A 265 -9.70 -5.68 4.39
N VAL A 266 -8.81 -5.57 5.36
CA VAL A 266 -9.09 -4.87 6.62
C VAL A 266 -8.59 -3.44 6.46
N SER A 267 -9.54 -2.49 6.34
CA SER A 267 -9.17 -1.07 6.25
C SER A 267 -8.41 -0.65 7.52
N PRO A 268 -7.29 0.10 7.38
CA PRO A 268 -6.63 0.73 8.52
C PRO A 268 -7.56 1.60 9.37
N SER A 269 -8.61 2.18 8.73
CA SER A 269 -9.68 2.95 9.39
C SER A 269 -10.67 2.08 10.18
N GLY A 270 -10.42 0.77 10.34
CA GLY A 270 -11.33 -0.17 10.97
C GLY A 270 -11.46 -0.08 12.50
N SER A 271 -10.63 0.69 13.22
CA SER A 271 -10.85 0.91 14.66
C SER A 271 -12.02 1.86 14.87
N ASP A 272 -12.87 1.57 15.85
CA ASP A 272 -14.06 2.41 16.13
C ASP A 272 -13.66 3.84 16.55
N ALA A 273 -12.50 4.01 17.18
CA ALA A 273 -11.96 5.32 17.52
C ALA A 273 -11.63 6.13 16.25
N LEU A 274 -10.92 5.55 15.29
CA LEU A 274 -10.57 6.23 14.05
C LEU A 274 -11.79 6.48 13.16
N LYS A 275 -12.76 5.56 13.15
CA LYS A 275 -14.05 5.80 12.44
C LYS A 275 -14.79 7.01 12.98
N LYS A 276 -14.88 7.15 14.31
CA LYS A 276 -15.51 8.31 14.96
C LYS A 276 -14.73 9.59 14.66
N GLU A 277 -13.41 9.53 14.68
CA GLU A 277 -12.54 10.65 14.31
C GLU A 277 -12.84 11.11 12.87
N ILE A 278 -12.83 10.19 11.89
CA ILE A 278 -13.13 10.48 10.49
C ILE A 278 -14.54 11.06 10.31
N GLN A 279 -15.53 10.53 11.02
CA GLN A 279 -16.90 11.05 10.96
C GLN A 279 -17.02 12.48 11.51
N SER A 280 -16.13 12.90 12.41
CA SER A 280 -16.10 14.26 12.95
C SER A 280 -15.41 15.27 12.01
N MET A 281 -14.70 14.80 10.98
CA MET A 281 -14.00 15.66 10.01
C MET A 281 -14.98 16.31 9.02
N PRO A 282 -14.68 17.52 8.52
CA PRO A 282 -15.38 18.06 7.35
C PRO A 282 -15.30 17.08 6.19
N LYS A 283 -16.38 16.91 5.43
CA LYS A 283 -16.45 15.88 4.38
C LYS A 283 -15.34 16.00 3.33
N TRP A 284 -14.95 17.21 2.95
CA TRP A 284 -13.86 17.45 1.98
C TRP A 284 -12.48 17.01 2.52
N LEU A 285 -12.31 17.00 3.86
CA LEU A 285 -11.07 16.59 4.51
C LEU A 285 -11.05 15.09 4.84
N GLN A 286 -12.19 14.38 4.75
CA GLN A 286 -12.25 12.97 5.06
C GLN A 286 -11.37 12.14 4.11
N PRO A 287 -10.62 11.15 4.64
CA PRO A 287 -9.75 10.30 3.83
C PRO A 287 -10.54 9.47 2.81
N THR A 288 -9.84 9.07 1.75
CA THR A 288 -10.37 8.17 0.71
C THR A 288 -10.19 6.70 1.06
N ALA A 289 -9.35 6.37 2.05
CA ALA A 289 -8.97 5.01 2.42
C ALA A 289 -10.19 4.19 2.89
N GLY A 290 -10.60 3.22 2.08
CA GLY A 290 -11.76 2.37 2.37
C GLY A 290 -11.51 0.86 2.24
N PHE A 291 -10.52 0.45 1.46
CA PHE A 291 -10.44 -0.93 0.97
C PHE A 291 -9.32 -1.79 1.56
N GLY A 292 -8.28 -1.19 2.14
CA GLY A 292 -7.20 -1.93 2.83
C GLY A 292 -6.32 -2.82 1.94
N ILE A 293 -6.24 -2.52 0.64
CA ILE A 293 -5.44 -3.30 -0.33
C ILE A 293 -4.38 -2.46 -1.06
N GLY A 294 -4.35 -1.15 -0.83
CA GLY A 294 -3.53 -0.21 -1.62
C GLY A 294 -2.03 -0.47 -1.54
N LEU A 295 -1.51 -0.77 -0.35
CA LEU A 295 -0.07 -0.96 -0.16
C LEU A 295 0.46 -2.23 -0.88
N GLN A 296 -0.37 -3.27 -0.99
CA GLN A 296 0.01 -4.50 -1.68
C GLN A 296 0.21 -4.30 -3.19
N SER A 297 -0.34 -3.22 -3.77
CA SER A 297 -0.12 -2.89 -5.17
C SER A 297 1.35 -2.63 -5.52
N VAL A 298 2.18 -2.27 -4.53
CA VAL A 298 3.63 -2.12 -4.71
C VAL A 298 4.29 -3.43 -5.16
N PHE A 299 3.75 -4.58 -4.74
CA PHE A 299 4.25 -5.89 -5.15
C PHE A 299 3.98 -6.27 -6.62
N LEU A 300 3.24 -5.43 -7.35
CA LEU A 300 3.12 -5.56 -8.81
C LEU A 300 4.42 -5.19 -9.56
N VAL A 301 5.29 -4.43 -8.90
CA VAL A 301 6.51 -3.86 -9.52
C VAL A 301 7.80 -4.22 -8.79
N THR A 302 7.74 -4.67 -7.56
CA THR A 302 8.92 -5.08 -6.78
C THR A 302 8.55 -6.15 -5.76
N ASP A 303 9.51 -7.00 -5.43
CA ASP A 303 9.34 -8.03 -4.40
C ASP A 303 9.62 -7.52 -2.98
N ARG A 304 10.16 -6.30 -2.87
CA ARG A 304 10.58 -5.72 -1.60
C ARG A 304 10.46 -4.21 -1.62
N PHE A 305 9.98 -3.63 -0.52
CA PHE A 305 10.06 -2.18 -0.30
C PHE A 305 10.27 -1.85 1.19
N GLU A 306 10.71 -0.63 1.45
CA GLU A 306 11.04 -0.17 2.80
C GLU A 306 10.06 0.90 3.25
N ILE A 307 9.78 0.91 4.55
CA ILE A 307 8.96 1.92 5.22
C ILE A 307 9.76 2.46 6.39
N GLU A 308 9.86 3.78 6.49
CA GLU A 308 10.36 4.47 7.68
C GLU A 308 9.29 5.44 8.16
N THR A 309 8.88 5.34 9.42
CA THR A 309 7.75 6.10 9.92
C THR A 309 8.02 6.64 11.32
N ASN A 310 7.49 7.83 11.58
CA ASN A 310 7.46 8.47 12.90
C ASN A 310 6.01 8.85 13.19
N ASN A 311 5.41 8.22 14.19
CA ASN A 311 4.02 8.47 14.59
C ASN A 311 3.89 9.51 15.73
N GLY A 312 5.01 10.14 16.09
CA GLY A 312 5.09 11.14 17.16
C GLY A 312 5.41 10.56 18.54
N THR A 313 5.29 9.24 18.73
CA THR A 313 5.67 8.55 19.97
C THR A 313 6.88 7.65 19.78
N GLU A 314 7.01 7.04 18.61
CA GLU A 314 8.12 6.16 18.27
C GLU A 314 8.48 6.25 16.78
N ILE A 315 9.72 5.90 16.48
CA ILE A 315 10.22 5.78 15.10
C ILE A 315 10.36 4.29 14.81
N LEU A 316 9.77 3.86 13.70
CA LEU A 316 9.79 2.48 13.24
C LEU A 316 10.35 2.42 11.82
N THR A 317 11.11 1.37 11.55
CA THR A 317 11.50 0.97 10.21
C THR A 317 10.92 -0.39 9.91
N ALA A 318 10.43 -0.59 8.70
CA ALA A 318 9.91 -1.89 8.28
C ALA A 318 10.36 -2.22 6.86
N VAL A 319 10.54 -3.51 6.60
CA VAL A 319 10.77 -4.05 5.26
C VAL A 319 9.63 -5.00 4.95
N ALA A 320 8.96 -4.75 3.83
CA ALA A 320 7.87 -5.57 3.35
C ALA A 320 8.35 -6.45 2.19
N TYR A 321 8.00 -7.73 2.23
CA TYR A 321 8.35 -8.75 1.24
C TYR A 321 7.08 -9.29 0.58
N SER A 322 7.13 -9.54 -0.73
CA SER A 322 6.02 -10.08 -1.51
C SER A 322 5.59 -11.47 -1.04
N SER A 323 4.39 -11.90 -1.47
CA SER A 323 3.89 -13.26 -1.20
C SER A 323 4.79 -14.36 -1.77
N GLN A 324 5.50 -14.11 -2.87
CA GLN A 324 6.49 -15.03 -3.44
C GLN A 324 7.67 -15.24 -2.47
N ASN A 325 7.98 -14.21 -1.66
CA ASN A 325 9.00 -14.24 -0.62
C ASN A 325 8.39 -14.45 0.78
N GLY A 326 7.22 -15.09 0.89
CA GLY A 326 6.57 -15.43 2.14
C GLY A 326 5.63 -14.40 2.71
N GLY A 327 5.47 -13.22 2.09
CA GLY A 327 4.51 -12.19 2.49
C GLY A 327 4.77 -11.58 3.87
N TYR A 328 6.03 -11.43 4.27
CA TYR A 328 6.40 -10.95 5.61
C TYR A 328 6.57 -9.45 5.68
N LEU A 329 6.36 -8.93 6.88
CA LEU A 329 6.70 -7.57 7.27
C LEU A 329 7.67 -7.63 8.47
N GLN A 330 8.92 -7.26 8.25
CA GLN A 330 9.92 -7.16 9.30
C GLN A 330 9.92 -5.74 9.86
N ILE A 331 9.68 -5.58 11.16
CA ILE A 331 9.61 -4.26 11.82
C ILE A 331 10.71 -4.15 12.87
N LYS A 332 11.36 -2.99 12.92
CA LYS A 332 12.40 -2.63 13.89
C LYS A 332 12.08 -1.29 14.52
N LYS A 333 12.42 -1.10 15.79
CA LYS A 333 12.41 0.22 16.43
C LYS A 333 13.65 1.01 16.04
N GLY A 334 13.46 2.30 15.81
CA GLY A 334 14.51 3.23 15.41
C GLY A 334 14.44 3.61 13.93
N GLY A 335 15.18 4.66 13.58
CA GLY A 335 15.25 5.27 12.27
C GLY A 335 15.86 6.65 12.36
N LYS A 336 15.97 7.34 11.21
CA LYS A 336 16.57 8.69 11.13
C LYS A 336 15.52 9.80 10.94
N ARG A 337 14.24 9.42 10.83
CA ARG A 337 13.17 10.36 10.53
C ARG A 337 12.90 11.31 11.68
N LEU A 338 13.18 12.60 11.49
CA LEU A 338 13.01 13.63 12.53
C LEU A 338 11.56 14.10 12.66
N PHE A 339 10.81 14.09 11.57
CA PHE A 339 9.45 14.61 11.53
C PHE A 339 8.42 13.48 11.50
N ARG A 340 7.24 13.77 12.02
CA ARG A 340 6.08 12.88 11.92
C ARG A 340 5.75 12.57 10.45
N GLY A 341 5.23 11.39 10.18
CA GLY A 341 4.81 10.93 8.86
C GLY A 341 5.52 9.66 8.43
N THR A 342 5.43 9.33 7.15
CA THR A 342 5.97 8.09 6.59
C THR A 342 6.82 8.38 5.36
N THR A 343 7.87 7.58 5.19
CA THR A 343 8.68 7.51 3.97
C THR A 343 8.61 6.08 3.45
N ILE A 344 8.19 5.91 2.20
CA ILE A 344 8.21 4.62 1.50
C ILE A 344 9.29 4.68 0.44
N ARG A 345 10.15 3.65 0.40
CA ARG A 345 11.24 3.49 -0.57
C ARG A 345 11.04 2.23 -1.38
N ILE A 346 11.02 2.39 -2.70
CA ILE A 346 10.85 1.32 -3.67
C ILE A 346 12.07 1.33 -4.60
N TYR A 347 12.59 0.16 -4.92
CA TYR A 347 13.73 -0.02 -5.80
C TYR A 347 13.27 -0.77 -7.04
N LEU A 348 13.36 -0.13 -8.20
CA LEU A 348 12.97 -0.70 -9.49
C LEU A 348 14.17 -0.78 -10.41
N LYS A 349 14.28 -1.89 -11.14
CA LYS A 349 15.24 -2.00 -12.22
C LYS A 349 14.55 -1.59 -13.51
N LEU A 350 14.91 -0.42 -14.02
CA LEU A 350 14.38 0.15 -15.25
C LEU A 350 15.31 -0.16 -16.43
N PRO A 351 14.79 -0.34 -17.64
CA PRO A 351 15.64 -0.53 -18.82
C PRO A 351 16.42 0.73 -19.19
N SER A 352 17.48 0.55 -19.95
CA SER A 352 18.61 1.47 -20.04
C SER A 352 18.63 2.47 -21.19
N THR A 353 17.65 2.49 -22.08
CA THR A 353 17.73 3.31 -23.30
C THR A 353 16.42 3.98 -23.64
N TYR A 354 16.45 5.33 -23.68
CA TYR A 354 15.31 6.14 -24.12
C TYR A 354 15.72 7.20 -25.11
N THR A 355 14.94 7.31 -26.18
CA THR A 355 14.94 8.48 -27.05
C THR A 355 13.66 9.27 -26.73
N ILE A 356 13.82 10.43 -26.10
CA ILE A 356 12.70 11.33 -25.82
C ILE A 356 12.40 12.09 -27.10
N ARG A 357 11.21 11.94 -27.68
CA ARG A 357 10.69 12.83 -28.71
C ARG A 357 9.79 13.88 -28.09
N TYR A 358 10.23 15.11 -28.09
CA TYR A 358 9.39 16.26 -27.69
C TYR A 358 8.36 16.54 -28.75
N ALA A 359 7.07 16.43 -28.43
CA ALA A 359 6.02 17.02 -29.24
C ALA A 359 5.87 18.48 -28.79
N SER A 360 6.44 19.41 -29.57
CA SER A 360 6.20 20.83 -29.40
C SER A 360 4.80 21.16 -29.87
N ASN A 361 3.90 21.45 -28.95
CA ASN A 361 2.88 22.52 -29.02
C ASN A 361 1.81 22.28 -27.96
N SER A 362 1.88 23.10 -26.99
CA SER A 362 0.82 23.72 -26.20
C SER A 362 0.92 23.54 -24.68
N PHE A 363 0.76 24.63 -24.07
CA PHE A 363 0.65 24.97 -22.67
C PHE A 363 -0.05 23.89 -21.80
N TYR A 364 0.62 23.49 -20.73
CA TYR A 364 0.13 22.81 -19.52
C TYR A 364 0.00 21.29 -19.47
N TYR A 365 0.24 20.51 -20.52
CA TYR A 365 0.36 19.05 -20.42
C TYR A 365 1.55 18.55 -21.23
N TRP A 366 2.56 18.02 -20.56
CA TRP A 366 3.66 17.29 -21.17
C TRP A 366 3.15 15.88 -21.53
N HIS A 367 2.73 15.68 -22.78
CA HIS A 367 2.56 14.34 -23.32
C HIS A 367 3.88 13.89 -23.89
N PHE A 368 4.50 12.94 -23.23
CA PHE A 368 5.62 12.22 -23.80
C PHE A 368 5.09 11.09 -24.68
N GLN A 369 5.38 11.15 -25.99
CA GLN A 369 5.08 10.09 -26.92
C GLN A 369 6.27 9.13 -26.96
N TYR A 370 6.03 7.87 -26.57
CA TYR A 370 7.01 6.81 -26.64
C TYR A 370 7.08 6.18 -28.00
N ASP A 371 8.29 5.92 -28.48
CA ASP A 371 8.56 4.91 -29.51
C ASP A 371 9.12 3.68 -28.76
N PRO A 372 8.34 2.60 -28.57
CA PRO A 372 8.85 1.40 -27.93
C PRO A 372 9.81 0.69 -28.87
N MET A 373 11.10 0.93 -28.70
CA MET A 373 12.11 0.02 -29.26
C MET A 373 12.12 -1.22 -28.38
N ASP A 374 11.58 -2.30 -28.85
CA ASP A 374 11.39 -3.61 -28.26
C ASP A 374 10.16 -3.76 -27.35
N GLY A 375 9.17 -4.49 -27.84
CA GLY A 375 7.88 -4.88 -27.28
C GLY A 375 7.83 -5.50 -25.88
N GLN A 376 8.62 -5.01 -24.92
CA GLN A 376 8.60 -5.40 -23.51
C GLN A 376 7.95 -4.31 -22.67
N ASN A 377 7.03 -4.71 -21.80
CA ASN A 377 6.32 -3.89 -20.81
C ASN A 377 7.30 -3.35 -19.73
N CYS A 378 8.12 -2.41 -20.08
CA CYS A 378 9.10 -1.81 -19.18
C CYS A 378 8.55 -0.54 -18.56
N ILE A 379 8.76 -0.37 -17.24
CA ILE A 379 8.43 0.85 -16.50
C ILE A 379 9.58 1.83 -16.69
N GLU A 380 9.35 2.92 -17.40
CA GLU A 380 10.34 3.96 -17.67
C GLU A 380 10.23 5.10 -16.65
N GLN A 381 11.33 5.82 -16.35
CA GLN A 381 11.29 6.98 -15.44
C GLN A 381 10.26 8.03 -15.90
N MET A 382 10.12 8.22 -17.19
CA MET A 382 9.15 9.16 -17.75
C MET A 382 7.72 8.66 -17.56
N GLN A 383 7.46 7.35 -17.67
CA GLN A 383 6.16 6.77 -17.32
C GLN A 383 5.85 6.91 -15.83
N LEU A 384 6.87 6.78 -14.97
CA LEU A 384 6.73 7.04 -13.55
C LEU A 384 6.35 8.50 -13.30
N LEU A 385 7.04 9.43 -13.94
CA LEU A 385 6.74 10.86 -13.83
C LEU A 385 5.32 11.16 -14.31
N ASP A 386 4.93 10.68 -15.49
CA ASP A 386 3.56 10.83 -16.01
C ASP A 386 2.54 10.23 -15.04
N GLY A 387 2.82 9.04 -14.52
CA GLY A 387 1.98 8.39 -13.52
C GLY A 387 1.84 9.23 -12.24
N PHE A 388 2.91 9.86 -11.78
CA PHE A 388 2.85 10.79 -10.65
C PHE A 388 2.04 12.04 -11.01
N LEU A 389 2.34 12.71 -12.12
CA LEU A 389 1.65 13.93 -12.54
C LEU A 389 0.14 13.71 -12.76
N GLU A 390 -0.25 12.58 -13.37
CA GLU A 390 -1.66 12.24 -13.55
C GLU A 390 -2.41 12.06 -12.22
N ASN A 391 -1.72 11.56 -11.19
CA ASN A 391 -2.33 11.28 -9.89
C ASN A 391 -2.11 12.40 -8.85
N CYS A 392 -1.20 13.35 -9.11
CA CYS A 392 -0.94 14.49 -8.23
C CYS A 392 -1.87 15.69 -8.46
N GLY A 393 -2.49 15.80 -9.64
CA GLY A 393 -3.11 17.02 -10.15
C GLY A 393 -4.19 17.66 -9.28
N ASN A 394 -4.73 16.97 -8.26
CA ASN A 394 -5.79 17.48 -7.39
C ASN A 394 -5.53 17.21 -5.91
N SER A 395 -4.27 17.30 -5.48
CA SER A 395 -3.93 17.23 -4.06
C SER A 395 -4.25 18.54 -3.36
N ILE A 396 -4.85 18.46 -2.17
CA ILE A 396 -5.01 19.64 -1.28
C ILE A 396 -3.69 20.04 -0.61
N PHE A 397 -2.68 19.19 -0.65
CA PHE A 397 -1.34 19.44 -0.13
C PHE A 397 -0.35 19.64 -1.27
N PRO A 398 0.68 20.47 -1.11
CA PRO A 398 1.71 20.62 -2.13
C PRO A 398 2.44 19.29 -2.34
N ILE A 399 2.58 18.89 -3.59
CA ILE A 399 3.34 17.72 -3.99
C ILE A 399 4.56 18.20 -4.75
N ASN A 400 5.74 17.87 -4.23
CA ASN A 400 7.02 18.22 -4.83
C ASN A 400 7.65 16.96 -5.43
N ILE A 401 7.95 16.99 -6.71
CA ILE A 401 8.63 15.90 -7.41
C ILE A 401 10.05 16.36 -7.72
N GLU A 402 11.04 15.64 -7.27
CA GLU A 402 12.46 15.90 -7.51
C GLU A 402 13.13 14.71 -8.18
N SER A 403 13.88 14.98 -9.24
CA SER A 403 14.74 13.99 -9.89
C SER A 403 16.11 14.58 -10.16
N LYS A 404 17.14 13.73 -10.10
CA LYS A 404 18.49 14.08 -10.54
C LYS A 404 18.61 14.13 -12.05
N GLU A 405 17.68 13.51 -12.78
CA GLU A 405 17.64 13.59 -14.24
C GLU A 405 17.31 15.02 -14.67
N PRO A 406 18.19 15.68 -15.47
CA PRO A 406 18.01 17.08 -15.85
C PRO A 406 16.70 17.35 -16.61
N ALA A 407 16.19 16.35 -17.33
CA ALA A 407 14.94 16.46 -18.08
C ALA A 407 13.70 16.53 -17.17
N ILE A 408 13.78 16.03 -15.94
CA ILE A 408 12.69 16.04 -14.96
C ILE A 408 12.84 17.21 -13.99
N GLY A 409 14.04 17.38 -13.42
CA GLY A 409 14.36 18.45 -12.48
C GLY A 409 13.47 18.48 -11.25
N LYS A 410 12.99 19.68 -10.90
CA LYS A 410 12.07 19.92 -9.79
C LYS A 410 10.72 20.42 -10.30
N GLN A 411 9.66 19.79 -9.85
CA GLN A 411 8.29 20.18 -10.17
C GLN A 411 7.46 20.30 -8.90
N GLU A 412 6.67 21.35 -8.79
CA GLU A 412 5.65 21.53 -7.75
C GLU A 412 4.28 21.45 -8.42
N VAL A 413 3.45 20.54 -7.93
CA VAL A 413 2.07 20.39 -8.41
C VAL A 413 1.17 21.23 -7.52
N ARG A 414 0.42 22.15 -8.13
CA ARG A 414 -0.57 22.98 -7.45
C ARG A 414 -1.89 22.24 -7.31
N HIS A 415 -2.57 22.50 -6.21
CA HIS A 415 -3.90 21.95 -5.95
C HIS A 415 -5.01 22.87 -6.52
N PRO A 416 -6.12 22.28 -7.00
CA PRO A 416 -7.18 23.05 -7.67
C PRO A 416 -8.24 23.61 -6.71
N ILE A 417 -8.36 23.13 -5.46
CA ILE A 417 -9.39 23.65 -4.57
C ILE A 417 -9.04 25.04 -4.04
N PRO A 418 -10.05 25.93 -3.85
CA PRO A 418 -9.80 27.27 -3.38
C PRO A 418 -9.24 27.25 -1.95
N VAL A 419 -8.05 27.83 -1.77
CA VAL A 419 -7.42 28.08 -0.48
C VAL A 419 -7.52 29.58 -0.14
N CYS A 420 -7.25 29.94 1.12
CA CYS A 420 -7.51 31.28 1.65
C CYS A 420 -6.84 32.42 0.86
N GLU A 421 -5.64 32.20 0.32
CA GLU A 421 -4.92 33.23 -0.48
C GLU A 421 -5.49 33.40 -1.88
N ASP A 422 -6.01 32.32 -2.46
CA ASP A 422 -6.67 32.35 -3.76
C ASP A 422 -8.14 32.78 -3.65
N PHE A 423 -8.68 32.74 -2.42
CA PHE A 423 -10.08 33.07 -2.14
C PHE A 423 -10.22 34.54 -1.72
N LYS A 424 -10.21 35.45 -2.72
CA LYS A 424 -10.58 36.84 -2.50
C LYS A 424 -12.06 36.99 -2.71
N GLU A 425 -12.78 37.48 -1.69
CA GLU A 425 -14.26 37.68 -1.77
C GLU A 425 -14.68 38.54 -2.97
N ASP A 426 -13.82 39.44 -3.42
CA ASP A 426 -14.08 40.30 -4.58
C ASP A 426 -14.00 39.56 -5.91
N GLU A 427 -13.24 38.47 -5.99
CA GLU A 427 -13.07 37.64 -7.19
C GLU A 427 -14.08 36.49 -7.26
N TRP A 428 -14.48 35.98 -6.10
CA TRP A 428 -15.43 34.88 -5.98
C TRP A 428 -16.85 35.39 -5.70
N LYS A 429 -17.70 35.39 -6.70
CA LYS A 429 -19.12 35.78 -6.57
C LYS A 429 -19.92 34.63 -5.98
N ARG A 430 -20.86 34.97 -5.08
CA ARG A 430 -21.73 34.00 -4.44
C ARG A 430 -23.07 33.89 -5.17
N TYR A 431 -23.44 32.64 -5.50
CA TYR A 431 -24.72 32.26 -6.07
C TYR A 431 -25.32 31.08 -5.29
N GLY A 432 -26.12 31.38 -4.27
CA GLY A 432 -26.65 30.34 -3.37
C GLY A 432 -25.55 29.60 -2.62
N ASP A 433 -25.44 28.29 -2.84
CA ASP A 433 -24.42 27.40 -2.28
C ASP A 433 -23.11 27.39 -3.13
N TYR A 434 -23.06 28.13 -4.23
CA TYR A 434 -21.94 28.16 -5.15
C TYR A 434 -21.09 29.43 -4.98
N ARG A 435 -19.78 29.26 -5.15
CA ARG A 435 -18.81 30.32 -5.32
C ARG A 435 -18.23 30.21 -6.72
N ILE A 436 -18.24 31.28 -7.52
CA ILE A 436 -17.82 31.29 -8.91
C ILE A 436 -16.77 32.40 -9.10
N LYS A 437 -15.66 32.03 -9.70
CA LYS A 437 -14.60 32.93 -10.14
C LYS A 437 -14.46 32.83 -11.65
N PHE A 438 -14.75 33.91 -12.35
CA PHE A 438 -14.57 33.99 -13.80
C PHE A 438 -13.15 34.45 -14.14
N LYS A 439 -12.55 33.83 -15.15
CA LYS A 439 -11.25 34.13 -15.73
C LYS A 439 -11.39 34.44 -17.22
N GLU A 440 -10.41 35.13 -17.81
CA GLU A 440 -10.29 35.36 -19.24
C GLU A 440 -11.58 35.85 -19.90
N GLU A 441 -12.08 37.01 -19.48
CA GLU A 441 -13.33 37.61 -20.02
C GLU A 441 -14.54 36.65 -20.02
N CYS A 442 -14.67 35.87 -18.95
CA CYS A 442 -15.74 34.88 -18.75
C CYS A 442 -15.66 33.63 -19.66
N SER A 443 -14.55 33.41 -20.36
CA SER A 443 -14.35 32.17 -21.12
C SER A 443 -13.99 30.96 -20.25
N GLN A 444 -13.54 31.20 -19.01
CA GLN A 444 -13.20 30.18 -18.02
C GLN A 444 -13.80 30.54 -16.65
N ALA A 445 -14.17 29.53 -15.89
CA ALA A 445 -14.65 29.69 -14.53
C ALA A 445 -14.15 28.59 -13.61
N GLU A 446 -13.80 28.97 -12.39
CA GLU A 446 -13.63 28.07 -11.24
C GLU A 446 -14.90 28.14 -10.41
N ILE A 447 -15.45 26.99 -10.03
CA ILE A 447 -16.70 26.90 -9.28
C ILE A 447 -16.50 25.98 -8.08
N TRP A 448 -16.92 26.44 -6.91
CA TRP A 448 -16.94 25.67 -5.67
C TRP A 448 -18.36 25.58 -5.11
N ASN A 449 -18.85 24.35 -4.89
CA ASN A 449 -20.10 24.09 -4.19
C ASN A 449 -19.81 23.92 -2.69
N GLU A 450 -20.25 24.87 -1.85
CA GLU A 450 -20.00 24.88 -0.40
C GLU A 450 -20.78 23.78 0.34
N LYS A 451 -21.91 23.34 -0.19
CA LYS A 451 -22.79 22.34 0.42
C LYS A 451 -22.30 20.93 0.18
N ASP A 452 -22.00 20.63 -1.09
CA ASP A 452 -21.65 19.28 -1.52
C ASP A 452 -20.13 19.07 -1.63
N PHE A 453 -19.33 20.13 -1.40
CA PHE A 453 -17.88 20.13 -1.49
C PHE A 453 -17.41 19.59 -2.84
N VAL A 454 -17.83 20.23 -3.90
CA VAL A 454 -17.46 19.89 -5.27
C VAL A 454 -16.75 21.08 -5.91
N TYR A 455 -15.61 20.81 -6.53
CA TYR A 455 -14.85 21.77 -7.32
C TYR A 455 -14.98 21.49 -8.80
N ALA A 456 -15.15 22.52 -9.62
CA ALA A 456 -15.10 22.40 -11.06
C ALA A 456 -14.34 23.56 -11.69
N GLU A 457 -13.58 23.25 -12.73
CA GLU A 457 -13.04 24.20 -13.70
C GLU A 457 -13.76 24.01 -15.02
N LEU A 458 -14.41 25.05 -15.51
CA LEU A 458 -15.13 25.04 -16.76
C LEU A 458 -14.54 26.03 -17.73
N SER A 459 -14.52 25.69 -19.01
CA SER A 459 -14.12 26.57 -20.11
C SER A 459 -15.03 26.43 -21.31
N LEU A 460 -15.21 27.51 -22.07
CA LEU A 460 -15.86 27.43 -23.37
C LEU A 460 -15.05 26.49 -24.29
N ARG A 461 -15.76 25.60 -24.96
CA ARG A 461 -15.16 24.56 -25.80
C ARG A 461 -14.30 25.18 -26.91
N ASN A 462 -13.03 24.87 -26.90
CA ASN A 462 -12.12 25.20 -27.99
C ASN A 462 -11.98 23.97 -28.90
N LYS A 463 -12.17 24.13 -30.22
CA LYS A 463 -12.20 23.04 -31.20
C LYS A 463 -11.00 22.08 -31.17
N ASN A 464 -9.92 22.47 -30.50
CA ASN A 464 -8.67 21.69 -30.43
C ASN A 464 -8.41 21.01 -29.08
N ARG A 465 -9.30 21.07 -28.10
CA ARG A 465 -9.12 20.44 -26.78
C ARG A 465 -10.41 19.75 -26.36
N HIS A 466 -10.40 18.42 -26.38
CA HIS A 466 -11.49 17.59 -25.89
C HIS A 466 -11.00 16.76 -24.71
N ARG A 467 -10.99 17.30 -23.49
CA ARG A 467 -10.79 16.47 -22.29
C ARG A 467 -11.56 17.06 -21.12
N SER A 468 -12.76 16.56 -20.95
CA SER A 468 -13.44 16.71 -19.68
C SER A 468 -13.03 15.56 -18.76
N GLU A 469 -12.57 15.88 -17.56
CA GLU A 469 -12.06 14.91 -16.58
C GLU A 469 -12.90 14.92 -15.32
N ALA A 470 -13.15 13.73 -14.76
CA ALA A 470 -13.75 13.60 -13.44
C ALA A 470 -12.73 13.05 -12.44
N ARG A 471 -12.84 13.56 -11.21
CA ARG A 471 -12.06 13.10 -10.06
C ARG A 471 -12.98 12.91 -8.87
N PHE A 472 -12.56 12.04 -7.98
CA PHE A 472 -13.23 11.83 -6.70
C PHE A 472 -12.20 11.91 -5.59
N LYS A 473 -12.28 12.98 -4.77
CA LYS A 473 -11.31 13.31 -3.71
C LYS A 473 -9.86 13.32 -4.22
N GLY A 474 -9.64 13.92 -5.39
CA GLY A 474 -8.34 13.97 -6.06
C GLY A 474 -7.99 12.77 -6.94
N VAL A 475 -8.79 11.70 -6.92
CA VAL A 475 -8.54 10.47 -7.69
C VAL A 475 -9.20 10.58 -9.06
N LYS A 476 -8.43 10.49 -10.13
CA LYS A 476 -8.96 10.45 -11.49
C LYS A 476 -9.80 9.19 -11.70
N VAL A 477 -11.02 9.39 -12.21
CA VAL A 477 -11.93 8.29 -12.60
C VAL A 477 -12.00 8.17 -14.12
N LYS A 478 -12.36 6.98 -14.61
CA LYS A 478 -12.38 6.66 -16.05
C LYS A 478 -13.65 7.16 -16.75
N GLU A 479 -14.66 7.49 -15.97
CA GLU A 479 -15.94 7.95 -16.51
C GLU A 479 -15.76 9.27 -17.26
N SER A 480 -16.38 9.35 -18.43
CA SER A 480 -16.41 10.57 -19.23
C SER A 480 -17.39 11.59 -18.65
N VAL A 481 -16.96 12.83 -18.62
CA VAL A 481 -17.77 13.96 -18.11
C VAL A 481 -18.34 14.77 -19.25
N ARG A 482 -19.58 15.23 -19.12
CA ARG A 482 -20.21 16.17 -20.05
C ARG A 482 -20.91 17.27 -19.27
N PHE A 483 -20.54 18.51 -19.54
CA PHE A 483 -21.19 19.68 -18.99
C PHE A 483 -22.17 20.24 -20.03
N GLY A 484 -23.46 19.92 -19.86
CA GLY A 484 -24.51 20.32 -20.80
C GLY A 484 -24.40 19.71 -22.19
N GLU A 485 -25.21 20.22 -23.13
CA GLU A 485 -25.38 19.54 -24.40
C GLU A 485 -24.26 19.79 -25.42
N GLN A 486 -23.46 20.88 -25.40
CA GLN A 486 -22.45 21.05 -26.46
C GLN A 486 -21.30 22.06 -26.28
N CYS A 487 -21.22 22.87 -25.23
CA CYS A 487 -20.34 24.04 -25.27
C CYS A 487 -19.23 24.13 -24.21
N LEU A 488 -19.22 23.25 -23.22
CA LEU A 488 -18.25 23.35 -22.11
C LEU A 488 -17.36 22.13 -22.02
N ASP A 489 -16.07 22.39 -21.86
CA ASP A 489 -15.07 21.42 -21.45
C ASP A 489 -14.60 21.79 -20.02
N GLY A 490 -14.17 20.80 -19.22
CA GLY A 490 -13.68 21.11 -17.90
C GLY A 490 -13.33 19.90 -17.07
N SER A 491 -12.94 20.16 -15.84
CA SER A 491 -12.69 19.13 -14.82
C SER A 491 -13.64 19.31 -13.65
N ILE A 492 -14.00 18.19 -13.02
CA ILE A 492 -14.79 18.18 -11.79
C ILE A 492 -14.14 17.25 -10.77
N ASP A 493 -14.07 17.68 -9.53
CA ASP A 493 -13.60 16.87 -8.41
C ASP A 493 -14.61 16.89 -7.26
N ILE A 494 -15.05 15.71 -6.86
CA ILE A 494 -16.13 15.51 -5.89
C ILE A 494 -15.54 15.10 -4.54
N TYR A 495 -15.66 15.94 -3.52
CA TYR A 495 -15.11 15.69 -2.17
C TYR A 495 -16.15 15.26 -1.15
N GLY A 496 -17.40 15.73 -1.26
CA GLY A 496 -18.40 15.70 -0.20
C GLY A 496 -19.12 14.37 0.02
N PHE A 497 -18.85 13.35 -0.80
CA PHE A 497 -19.57 12.08 -0.77
C PHE A 497 -18.74 10.93 -0.21
N ASP A 498 -19.44 9.86 0.23
CA ASP A 498 -18.79 8.67 0.78
C ASP A 498 -18.07 7.86 -0.30
N THR A 499 -16.81 7.52 -0.06
CA THR A 499 -15.97 6.80 -1.00
C THR A 499 -16.53 5.42 -1.36
N LYS A 500 -17.08 4.69 -0.38
CA LYS A 500 -17.61 3.34 -0.59
C LYS A 500 -18.89 3.32 -1.42
N CYS A 501 -19.67 4.41 -1.35
CA CYS A 501 -20.88 4.56 -2.14
C CYS A 501 -20.59 4.98 -3.58
N CYS A 502 -19.46 5.66 -3.82
CA CYS A 502 -19.17 6.30 -5.11
C CYS A 502 -18.11 5.60 -5.93
N LEU A 503 -17.09 4.98 -5.31
CA LEU A 503 -15.99 4.33 -6.00
C LEU A 503 -16.07 2.80 -5.94
N LYS A 504 -15.73 2.13 -7.05
CA LYS A 504 -15.47 0.69 -7.08
C LYS A 504 -14.14 0.36 -6.40
N LEU A 505 -13.90 -0.90 -6.13
CA LEU A 505 -12.67 -1.39 -5.46
C LEU A 505 -11.38 -0.96 -6.17
N ASN A 506 -11.40 -0.87 -7.49
CA ASN A 506 -10.25 -0.44 -8.30
C ASN A 506 -9.99 1.08 -8.22
N ARG A 507 -10.83 1.84 -7.53
CA ARG A 507 -10.78 3.31 -7.37
C ARG A 507 -10.65 4.13 -8.66
N SER A 508 -10.67 3.49 -9.82
CA SER A 508 -10.64 4.16 -11.12
C SER A 508 -12.01 4.23 -11.80
N ASN A 509 -13.00 3.53 -11.25
CA ASN A 509 -14.36 3.52 -11.77
C ASN A 509 -15.35 3.91 -10.68
N LEU A 510 -16.41 4.61 -11.09
CA LEU A 510 -17.54 4.94 -10.23
C LEU A 510 -18.52 3.76 -10.13
N THR A 511 -19.24 3.70 -9.02
CA THR A 511 -20.45 2.89 -8.88
C THR A 511 -21.60 3.55 -9.66
N GLU A 512 -22.73 2.89 -9.81
CA GLU A 512 -23.93 3.49 -10.41
C GLU A 512 -24.37 4.76 -9.66
N ASN A 513 -24.31 4.72 -8.32
CA ASN A 513 -24.60 5.89 -7.48
C ASN A 513 -23.58 7.02 -7.70
N GLY A 514 -22.29 6.68 -7.84
CA GLY A 514 -21.24 7.65 -8.14
C GLY A 514 -21.41 8.31 -9.50
N ILE A 515 -21.83 7.55 -10.52
CA ILE A 515 -22.15 8.06 -11.85
C ILE A 515 -23.34 9.03 -11.78
N HIS A 516 -24.40 8.65 -11.07
CA HIS A 516 -25.59 9.51 -10.91
C HIS A 516 -25.24 10.84 -10.22
N ILE A 517 -24.43 10.79 -9.15
CA ILE A 517 -23.95 12.00 -8.48
C ILE A 517 -23.13 12.87 -9.42
N LEU A 518 -22.20 12.26 -10.18
CA LEU A 518 -21.39 12.98 -11.16
C LEU A 518 -22.23 13.70 -12.20
N GLU A 519 -23.21 13.01 -12.78
CA GLU A 519 -24.13 13.59 -13.78
C GLU A 519 -24.96 14.73 -13.22
N LEU A 520 -25.48 14.58 -12.00
CA LEU A 520 -26.23 15.62 -11.30
C LEU A 520 -25.36 16.86 -11.11
N GLN A 521 -24.18 16.70 -10.55
CA GLN A 521 -23.25 17.80 -10.31
C GLN A 521 -22.84 18.49 -11.62
N CYS A 522 -22.57 17.74 -12.68
CA CYS A 522 -22.25 18.33 -14.00
C CYS A 522 -23.38 19.22 -14.55
N ARG A 523 -24.65 18.84 -14.37
CA ARG A 523 -25.80 19.66 -14.78
C ARG A 523 -25.90 20.93 -13.93
N GLU A 524 -25.80 20.81 -12.63
CA GLU A 524 -25.85 21.95 -11.72
C GLU A 524 -24.73 22.96 -12.00
N PHE A 525 -23.51 22.50 -12.25
CA PHE A 525 -22.38 23.38 -12.60
C PHE A 525 -22.54 24.04 -13.97
N HIS A 526 -23.09 23.32 -14.94
CA HIS A 526 -23.45 23.89 -16.23
C HIS A 526 -24.46 25.04 -16.07
N ASP A 527 -25.53 24.82 -15.31
CA ASP A 527 -26.57 25.82 -15.08
C ASP A 527 -26.03 27.04 -14.34
N CYS A 528 -25.12 26.81 -13.35
CA CYS A 528 -24.43 27.90 -12.65
C CYS A 528 -23.50 28.71 -13.53
N TYR A 529 -22.88 28.10 -14.55
CA TYR A 529 -21.99 28.81 -15.48
C TYR A 529 -22.74 29.65 -16.51
N ILE A 530 -23.90 29.17 -16.96
CA ILE A 530 -24.69 29.85 -18.02
C ILE A 530 -25.57 30.95 -17.45
N ASN A 531 -26.11 30.82 -16.24
CA ASN A 531 -26.97 31.81 -15.59
C ASN A 531 -26.14 32.85 -14.80
#